data_514b2d3c2917201bb2225353f3602ba3
#
_entry.id   514b2d3c2917201bb2225353f3602ba3
#
_cell.length_a   1.000
_cell.length_b   1.000
_cell.length_c   1.000
_cell.angle_alpha   90.00
_cell.angle_beta   90.00
_cell.angle_gamma   90.00
#
_symmetry.space_group_name_H-M   'P 1'
#
loop_
_entity.id
_entity.type
_entity.pdbx_description
1 polymer ?
#
loop_
_entity_poly.entity_id
_entity_poly.type
_entity_poly.pdbx_seq_one_letter_code
_entity_poly.pdbx_strand_id
1 'polypeptide(L)'
;MRADRRYTFLKKLRFGAITALLAVLMVFPAYGQYGGSSEKIRNDFSIRGTGYSIEYSLNGGAWKKGYSPPVKYEKGETVILPEKSELIYGGYSFSGWFRSPDLSGKPSVQIGPDESGDILLYARWDCDHSQGTDMKYDGQTHWFYCRVCGKITEYGNHSFSSLLIKEPDCITNGIHRYSCRCGYEYDAPDVAALGHAWKNGLDYNETYHVRFAADVG
;
A
#
# COMPACT_ATOMS: atom_id res chain seq x y z
N MET A 1 -24.16 -29.49 -8.93
CA MET A 1 -23.73 -29.80 -10.31
C MET A 1 -23.36 -28.51 -11.03
N ARG A 2 -22.13 -28.50 -11.63
CA ARG A 2 -21.52 -27.47 -12.52
C ARG A 2 -21.02 -26.23 -11.78
N ALA A 3 -19.84 -25.72 -12.04
CA ALA A 3 -18.59 -26.20 -12.65
C ALA A 3 -17.56 -25.10 -12.37
N ASP A 4 -16.47 -25.56 -11.88
CA ASP A 4 -15.20 -24.86 -11.68
C ASP A 4 -14.68 -24.29 -13.01
N ARG A 5 -14.32 -23.00 -13.06
CA ARG A 5 -13.50 -22.44 -14.14
C ARG A 5 -12.26 -21.77 -13.56
N ARG A 6 -11.22 -22.57 -13.51
CA ARG A 6 -9.85 -22.12 -13.32
C ARG A 6 -9.39 -21.35 -14.56
N TYR A 7 -9.05 -20.08 -14.40
CA TYR A 7 -8.33 -19.33 -15.41
C TYR A 7 -6.82 -19.53 -15.22
N THR A 8 -6.27 -20.41 -16.04
CA THR A 8 -4.82 -20.58 -16.18
C THR A 8 -4.31 -19.57 -17.20
N PHE A 9 -3.54 -18.57 -16.77
CA PHE A 9 -2.86 -17.63 -17.64
C PHE A 9 -1.45 -18.14 -17.95
N LEU A 10 -1.29 -18.76 -19.09
CA LEU A 10 0.01 -19.16 -19.64
C LEU A 10 0.68 -17.93 -20.27
N LYS A 11 1.71 -17.39 -19.61
CA LYS A 11 2.65 -16.45 -20.23
C LYS A 11 3.67 -17.23 -21.06
N LYS A 12 3.58 -17.14 -22.38
CA LYS A 12 4.63 -17.56 -23.33
C LYS A 12 5.79 -16.57 -23.27
N LEU A 13 6.90 -17.02 -22.72
CA LEU A 13 8.20 -16.37 -22.94
C LEU A 13 8.71 -16.76 -24.35
N ARG A 14 8.90 -15.78 -25.22
CA ARG A 14 9.69 -15.93 -26.43
C ARG A 14 11.11 -15.43 -26.13
N PHE A 15 12.04 -16.38 -26.09
CA PHE A 15 13.47 -16.09 -26.18
C PHE A 15 13.82 -15.86 -27.65
N GLY A 16 14.32 -14.66 -27.96
CA GLY A 16 14.96 -14.37 -29.23
C GLY A 16 16.44 -14.05 -28.96
N ALA A 17 17.30 -15.03 -29.21
CA ALA A 17 18.72 -14.83 -29.24
C ALA A 17 19.11 -14.14 -30.56
N ILE A 18 19.81 -13.02 -30.48
CA ILE A 18 20.57 -12.47 -31.61
C ILE A 18 21.96 -12.17 -31.11
N THR A 19 22.87 -13.10 -31.41
CA THR A 19 24.30 -12.92 -31.36
C THR A 19 24.75 -12.13 -32.58
N ALA A 20 25.29 -10.94 -32.39
CA ALA A 20 26.05 -10.24 -33.40
C ALA A 20 27.47 -9.99 -32.89
N LEU A 21 28.39 -10.83 -33.31
CA LEU A 21 29.81 -10.70 -33.12
C LEU A 21 30.32 -9.68 -34.18
N LEU A 22 30.73 -8.49 -33.76
CA LEU A 22 31.51 -7.57 -34.60
C LEU A 22 32.93 -7.48 -34.06
N ALA A 23 33.82 -8.24 -34.70
CA ALA A 23 35.25 -8.13 -34.52
C ALA A 23 35.72 -6.88 -35.31
N VAL A 24 36.17 -5.85 -34.60
CA VAL A 24 36.89 -4.71 -35.19
C VAL A 24 38.38 -4.96 -35.05
N LEU A 25 39.00 -5.32 -36.18
CA LEU A 25 40.46 -5.36 -36.33
C LEU A 25 40.99 -3.92 -36.38
N MET A 26 41.61 -3.49 -35.30
CA MET A 26 42.43 -2.26 -35.33
C MET A 26 43.84 -2.60 -35.81
N VAL A 27 44.13 -2.15 -37.02
CA VAL A 27 45.49 -2.13 -37.59
C VAL A 27 46.27 -0.96 -36.97
N PHE A 28 47.31 -1.26 -36.23
CA PHE A 28 48.27 -0.24 -35.75
C PHE A 28 49.36 -0.04 -36.78
N PRO A 29 49.66 1.19 -37.22
CA PRO A 29 50.91 1.47 -37.92
C PRO A 29 52.05 1.64 -36.94
N ALA A 30 53.11 0.88 -37.15
CA ALA A 30 54.38 1.05 -36.48
C ALA A 30 55.07 2.29 -37.02
N TYR A 31 55.40 3.25 -36.17
CA TYR A 31 56.43 4.27 -36.48
C TYR A 31 57.20 4.74 -35.25
N GLY A 32 58.54 4.64 -35.35
CA GLY A 32 59.45 5.66 -34.89
C GLY A 32 60.09 5.46 -33.54
N GLN A 33 61.25 4.78 -33.49
CA GLN A 33 62.24 4.99 -32.43
C GLN A 33 62.71 6.42 -32.48
N TYR A 34 62.59 7.15 -31.35
CA TYR A 34 63.47 8.28 -31.02
C TYR A 34 63.99 8.09 -29.62
N GLY A 35 65.38 7.93 -29.58
CA GLY A 35 66.08 7.94 -28.33
C GLY A 35 66.17 9.35 -27.74
N GLY A 36 66.11 9.44 -26.45
CA GLY A 36 66.35 10.69 -25.71
C GLY A 36 66.12 10.54 -24.22
N SER A 37 67.21 10.56 -23.48
CA SER A 37 67.42 10.96 -22.08
C SER A 37 66.46 10.38 -21.01
N SER A 38 67.16 9.67 -20.11
CA SER A 38 66.67 9.29 -18.80
C SER A 38 66.22 10.50 -17.98
N GLU A 39 65.01 10.98 -18.19
CA GLU A 39 64.31 11.76 -17.19
C GLU A 39 63.56 10.80 -16.30
N LYS A 40 63.96 10.84 -15.06
CA LYS A 40 63.37 10.18 -13.91
C LYS A 40 61.87 10.53 -13.89
N ILE A 41 61.03 9.71 -14.54
CA ILE A 41 59.60 9.75 -14.34
C ILE A 41 59.41 9.39 -12.87
N ARG A 42 59.36 10.41 -12.04
CA ARG A 42 58.68 10.26 -10.75
C ARG A 42 57.31 9.78 -11.11
N ASN A 43 57.03 8.53 -10.75
CA ASN A 43 55.68 8.02 -10.69
C ASN A 43 54.95 8.96 -9.77
N ASP A 44 54.38 9.99 -10.34
CA ASP A 44 53.26 10.67 -9.74
C ASP A 44 52.13 9.63 -9.75
N PHE A 45 52.19 8.78 -8.74
CA PHE A 45 51.09 7.95 -8.33
C PHE A 45 50.10 8.94 -7.74
N SER A 46 49.48 9.70 -8.64
CA SER A 46 48.34 10.53 -8.37
C SER A 46 47.39 9.63 -7.63
N ILE A 47 47.32 9.85 -6.32
CA ILE A 47 46.40 9.21 -5.38
C ILE A 47 45.04 9.28 -6.04
N ARG A 48 44.62 8.20 -6.73
CA ARG A 48 43.21 8.02 -7.04
C ARG A 48 42.57 8.04 -5.67
N GLY A 49 41.80 9.11 -5.42
CA GLY A 49 41.18 9.35 -4.15
C GLY A 49 40.58 8.05 -3.62
N THR A 50 41.04 7.66 -2.44
CA THR A 50 40.62 6.43 -1.74
C THR A 50 39.20 6.54 -1.21
N GLY A 51 38.36 7.34 -1.89
CA GLY A 51 36.96 7.55 -1.52
C GLY A 51 36.11 6.38 -1.94
N TYR A 52 35.25 5.99 -1.06
CA TYR A 52 34.20 4.96 -1.27
C TYR A 52 32.90 5.63 -1.75
N SER A 53 32.11 4.91 -2.53
CA SER A 53 30.81 5.38 -2.99
C SER A 53 29.69 5.17 -1.95
N ILE A 54 28.70 6.07 -1.97
CA ILE A 54 27.44 5.92 -1.25
C ILE A 54 26.32 5.88 -2.29
N GLU A 55 25.62 4.78 -2.35
CA GLU A 55 24.46 4.61 -3.20
C GLU A 55 23.18 4.56 -2.36
N TYR A 56 22.08 5.06 -2.92
CA TYR A 56 20.78 5.12 -2.23
C TYR A 56 19.71 4.45 -3.07
N SER A 57 19.11 3.41 -2.54
CA SER A 57 17.84 2.87 -3.01
C SER A 57 16.71 3.59 -2.30
N LEU A 58 15.99 4.44 -3.01
CA LEU A 58 14.90 5.24 -2.43
C LEU A 58 13.58 4.46 -2.25
N ASN A 59 13.51 3.22 -2.72
CA ASN A 59 12.35 2.33 -2.56
C ASN A 59 11.00 3.01 -2.86
N GLY A 60 10.94 3.76 -3.97
CA GLY A 60 9.75 4.48 -4.42
C GLY A 60 9.66 5.94 -3.98
N GLY A 61 10.47 6.36 -3.03
CA GLY A 61 10.59 7.77 -2.67
C GLY A 61 11.44 8.58 -3.66
N ALA A 62 11.59 9.86 -3.39
CA ALA A 62 12.40 10.80 -4.16
C ALA A 62 13.10 11.81 -3.25
N TRP A 63 14.21 12.37 -3.74
CA TRP A 63 14.83 13.54 -3.13
C TRP A 63 13.95 14.77 -3.35
N LYS A 64 13.91 15.64 -2.36
CA LYS A 64 13.29 16.95 -2.56
C LYS A 64 14.05 17.76 -3.61
N LYS A 65 13.31 18.57 -4.35
CA LYS A 65 13.89 19.43 -5.40
C LYS A 65 15.00 20.30 -4.84
N GLY A 66 16.18 20.26 -5.47
CA GLY A 66 17.34 21.04 -5.08
C GLY A 66 18.24 20.42 -4.01
N TYR A 67 17.85 19.28 -3.44
CA TYR A 67 18.71 18.53 -2.53
C TYR A 67 19.65 17.58 -3.29
N SER A 68 20.91 17.50 -2.84
CA SER A 68 21.91 16.59 -3.35
C SER A 68 22.52 15.82 -2.18
N PRO A 69 22.33 14.49 -2.10
CA PRO A 69 22.89 13.68 -1.02
C PRO A 69 24.42 13.53 -1.13
N PRO A 70 25.12 13.24 -0.04
CA PRO A 70 26.50 12.80 -0.09
C PRO A 70 26.60 11.46 -0.84
N VAL A 71 27.45 11.39 -1.88
CA VAL A 71 27.62 10.20 -2.72
C VAL A 71 28.99 9.56 -2.60
N LYS A 72 29.88 10.13 -1.77
CA LYS A 72 31.25 9.64 -1.50
C LYS A 72 31.64 9.94 -0.07
N TYR A 73 32.55 9.15 0.46
CA TYR A 73 33.22 9.36 1.74
C TYR A 73 34.63 8.77 1.75
N GLU A 74 35.46 9.21 2.67
CA GLU A 74 36.81 8.67 2.87
C GLU A 74 36.88 7.96 4.23
N LYS A 75 37.82 7.02 4.34
CA LYS A 75 38.09 6.38 5.64
C LYS A 75 38.57 7.43 6.64
N GLY A 76 38.03 7.41 7.83
CA GLY A 76 38.30 8.43 8.86
C GLY A 76 37.28 9.57 8.87
N GLU A 77 36.42 9.66 7.87
CA GLU A 77 35.33 10.66 7.79
C GLU A 77 34.07 10.17 8.44
N THR A 78 33.32 11.09 9.04
CA THR A 78 31.94 10.84 9.48
C THR A 78 30.99 11.57 8.55
N VAL A 79 30.12 10.82 7.85
CA VAL A 79 29.11 11.38 6.94
C VAL A 79 27.73 11.21 7.54
N ILE A 80 27.04 12.33 7.80
CA ILE A 80 25.64 12.31 8.25
C ILE A 80 24.75 11.98 7.05
N LEU A 81 23.89 10.99 7.22
CA LEU A 81 22.97 10.55 6.20
C LEU A 81 21.76 11.49 6.08
N PRO A 82 21.16 11.60 4.89
CA PRO A 82 19.99 12.43 4.68
C PRO A 82 18.82 12.09 5.62
N GLU A 83 18.17 13.12 6.14
CA GLU A 83 17.05 12.99 7.05
C GLU A 83 15.69 13.06 6.29
N LYS A 84 14.60 12.91 7.05
CA LYS A 84 13.22 13.01 6.53
C LYS A 84 12.96 14.34 5.81
N SER A 85 13.62 15.42 6.23
CA SER A 85 13.46 16.75 5.63
C SER A 85 13.88 16.85 4.18
N GLU A 86 14.78 15.96 3.71
CA GLU A 86 15.33 15.94 2.35
C GLU A 86 14.58 14.99 1.39
N LEU A 87 13.66 14.22 1.92
CA LEU A 87 13.00 13.14 1.19
C LEU A 87 11.50 13.38 1.05
N ILE A 88 10.89 12.78 0.02
CA ILE A 88 9.45 12.82 -0.21
C ILE A 88 8.96 11.49 -0.78
N TYR A 89 7.83 11.01 -0.23
CA TYR A 89 7.05 9.93 -0.79
C TYR A 89 5.59 10.13 -0.37
N GLY A 90 4.70 10.38 -1.34
CA GLY A 90 3.31 10.74 -1.06
C GLY A 90 2.58 9.73 -0.18
N GLY A 91 2.09 10.16 0.99
CA GLY A 91 1.37 9.31 1.95
C GLY A 91 2.24 8.39 2.80
N TYR A 92 3.56 8.53 2.72
CA TYR A 92 4.51 7.77 3.53
C TYR A 92 5.45 8.68 4.29
N SER A 93 5.90 8.22 5.45
CA SER A 93 6.92 8.84 6.27
C SER A 93 8.22 8.05 6.19
N PHE A 94 9.33 8.77 5.98
CA PHE A 94 10.65 8.15 6.02
C PHE A 94 11.00 7.68 7.44
N SER A 95 11.45 6.41 7.54
CA SER A 95 11.72 5.73 8.81
C SER A 95 13.20 5.35 8.99
N GLY A 96 14.05 5.70 8.03
CA GLY A 96 15.50 5.52 8.16
C GLY A 96 16.15 4.82 6.97
N TRP A 97 17.48 4.81 7.02
CA TRP A 97 18.34 4.10 6.08
C TRP A 97 18.76 2.74 6.62
N PHE A 98 18.65 1.72 5.81
CA PHE A 98 19.02 0.35 6.17
C PHE A 98 20.14 -0.17 5.26
N ARG A 99 20.98 -1.05 5.79
CA ARG A 99 22.10 -1.68 5.05
C ARG A 99 21.65 -2.92 4.28
N SER A 100 20.53 -3.49 4.62
CA SER A 100 19.97 -4.69 4.01
C SER A 100 18.73 -4.37 3.16
N PRO A 101 18.59 -5.00 1.97
CA PRO A 101 17.44 -4.81 1.10
C PRO A 101 16.11 -5.28 1.70
N ASP A 102 16.14 -6.19 2.68
CA ASP A 102 14.97 -6.64 3.45
C ASP A 102 14.59 -5.68 4.58
N LEU A 103 15.32 -4.56 4.73
CA LEU A 103 15.13 -3.53 5.74
C LEU A 103 15.24 -4.07 7.17
N SER A 104 16.00 -5.15 7.37
CA SER A 104 16.31 -5.71 8.69
C SER A 104 17.42 -4.94 9.40
N GLY A 105 17.48 -5.12 10.73
CA GLY A 105 18.50 -4.47 11.56
C GLY A 105 18.06 -3.10 12.10
N LYS A 106 19.05 -2.31 12.49
CA LYS A 106 18.83 -0.93 12.97
C LYS A 106 19.05 0.07 11.84
N PRO A 107 18.28 1.16 11.78
CA PRO A 107 18.54 2.22 10.82
C PRO A 107 19.87 2.92 11.11
N SER A 108 20.58 3.28 10.03
CA SER A 108 21.80 4.07 10.06
C SER A 108 21.46 5.56 9.97
N VAL A 109 22.11 6.37 10.80
CA VAL A 109 21.98 7.84 10.75
C VAL A 109 23.24 8.51 10.22
N GLN A 110 24.34 7.77 10.20
CA GLN A 110 25.63 8.23 9.70
C GLN A 110 26.48 7.05 9.20
N ILE A 111 27.50 7.36 8.42
CA ILE A 111 28.63 6.49 8.13
C ILE A 111 29.74 6.90 9.10
N GLY A 112 30.23 5.95 9.88
CA GLY A 112 31.28 6.21 10.88
C GLY A 112 32.69 6.23 10.29
N PRO A 113 33.64 6.77 11.05
CA PRO A 113 35.04 6.92 10.57
C PRO A 113 35.78 5.60 10.39
N ASP A 114 35.32 4.53 11.03
CA ASP A 114 35.95 3.20 10.91
C ASP A 114 35.42 2.39 9.72
N GLU A 115 34.38 2.92 9.02
CA GLU A 115 33.81 2.25 7.87
C GLU A 115 34.69 2.37 6.62
N SER A 116 34.64 1.35 5.76
CA SER A 116 35.38 1.29 4.50
C SER A 116 34.63 0.43 3.49
N GLY A 117 34.81 0.73 2.20
CA GLY A 117 34.12 0.06 1.08
C GLY A 117 32.89 0.81 0.62
N ASP A 118 32.38 0.44 -0.56
CA ASP A 118 31.19 1.03 -1.13
C ASP A 118 29.96 0.64 -0.30
N ILE A 119 29.05 1.58 -0.14
CA ILE A 119 27.87 1.45 0.73
C ILE A 119 26.62 1.64 -0.10
N LEU A 120 25.69 0.69 0.01
CA LEU A 120 24.35 0.81 -0.51
C LEU A 120 23.34 0.91 0.65
N LEU A 121 22.52 1.94 0.63
CA LEU A 121 21.52 2.25 1.64
C LEU A 121 20.13 2.14 1.04
N TYR A 122 19.22 1.55 1.81
CA TYR A 122 17.84 1.34 1.43
C TYR A 122 16.92 2.19 2.31
N ALA A 123 16.11 3.04 1.69
CA ALA A 123 15.12 3.83 2.41
C ALA A 123 13.96 2.94 2.87
N ARG A 124 13.59 3.07 4.15
CA ARG A 124 12.34 2.53 4.68
C ARG A 124 11.29 3.61 4.77
N TRP A 125 10.09 3.25 4.35
CA TRP A 125 8.92 4.11 4.37
C TRP A 125 7.78 3.45 5.12
N ASP A 126 7.22 4.15 6.08
CA ASP A 126 6.06 3.70 6.83
C ASP A 126 4.85 4.56 6.46
N CYS A 127 3.74 3.92 6.14
CA CYS A 127 2.48 4.61 5.92
C CYS A 127 1.88 4.99 7.27
N ASP A 128 1.63 6.28 7.49
CA ASP A 128 1.00 6.80 8.70
C ASP A 128 -0.54 6.75 8.66
N HIS A 129 -1.09 6.29 7.53
CA HIS A 129 -2.52 6.20 7.26
C HIS A 129 -3.27 7.55 7.34
N SER A 130 -2.53 8.69 7.32
CA SER A 130 -3.09 10.04 7.43
C SER A 130 -3.84 10.52 6.19
N GLN A 131 -3.59 9.91 5.03
CA GLN A 131 -4.15 10.32 3.74
C GLN A 131 -5.60 9.85 3.51
N GLY A 132 -6.26 9.44 4.59
CA GLY A 132 -7.64 8.99 4.56
C GLY A 132 -7.79 7.50 4.36
N THR A 133 -8.96 7.05 4.76
CA THR A 133 -9.38 5.65 4.66
C THR A 133 -10.68 5.57 3.88
N ASP A 134 -10.83 4.50 3.10
CA ASP A 134 -12.12 4.14 2.52
C ASP A 134 -12.73 3.01 3.33
N MET A 135 -14.05 3.04 3.42
CA MET A 135 -14.82 2.02 4.11
C MET A 135 -15.41 1.05 3.11
N LYS A 136 -15.34 -0.24 3.43
CA LYS A 136 -16.03 -1.34 2.73
C LYS A 136 -16.81 -2.18 3.72
N TYR A 137 -17.79 -2.88 3.22
CA TYR A 137 -18.62 -3.78 4.01
C TYR A 137 -19.16 -4.94 3.17
N ASP A 138 -19.58 -5.98 3.85
CA ASP A 138 -20.39 -7.09 3.35
C ASP A 138 -21.64 -7.26 4.25
N GLY A 139 -22.33 -8.38 4.14
CA GLY A 139 -23.55 -8.63 4.96
C GLY A 139 -23.31 -8.86 6.44
N GLN A 140 -22.06 -8.99 6.90
CA GLN A 140 -21.71 -9.33 8.28
C GLN A 140 -20.80 -8.31 8.94
N THR A 141 -19.84 -7.76 8.17
CA THR A 141 -18.76 -6.97 8.70
C THR A 141 -18.51 -5.71 7.87
N HIS A 142 -17.79 -4.77 8.46
CA HIS A 142 -17.23 -3.63 7.75
C HIS A 142 -15.76 -3.47 8.10
N TRP A 143 -14.99 -2.81 7.21
CA TRP A 143 -13.59 -2.51 7.43
C TRP A 143 -13.18 -1.22 6.75
N PHE A 144 -12.17 -0.57 7.34
CA PHE A 144 -11.49 0.57 6.75
C PHE A 144 -10.15 0.13 6.16
N TYR A 145 -9.79 0.68 5.02
CA TYR A 145 -8.49 0.46 4.43
C TYR A 145 -7.85 1.78 4.00
N CYS A 146 -6.53 1.86 4.17
CA CYS A 146 -5.78 3.03 3.76
C CYS A 146 -5.74 3.14 2.23
N ARG A 147 -6.06 4.31 1.68
CA ARG A 147 -6.02 4.56 0.23
C ARG A 147 -4.61 4.46 -0.36
N VAL A 148 -3.59 4.71 0.45
CA VAL A 148 -2.19 4.75 0.01
C VAL A 148 -1.58 3.36 -0.03
N CYS A 149 -1.65 2.61 1.06
CA CYS A 149 -0.99 1.30 1.19
C CYS A 149 -1.93 0.10 1.11
N GLY A 150 -3.26 0.34 1.08
CA GLY A 150 -4.26 -0.74 1.05
C GLY A 150 -4.42 -1.53 2.34
N LYS A 151 -3.65 -1.21 3.39
CA LYS A 151 -3.73 -1.92 4.67
C LYS A 151 -5.07 -1.69 5.35
N ILE A 152 -5.66 -2.77 5.87
CA ILE A 152 -6.84 -2.69 6.72
C ILE A 152 -6.43 -2.08 8.07
N THR A 153 -7.09 -0.98 8.45
CA THR A 153 -6.78 -0.23 9.67
C THR A 153 -7.80 -0.46 10.77
N GLU A 154 -9.02 -0.81 10.40
CA GLU A 154 -10.09 -1.14 11.34
C GLU A 154 -10.96 -2.22 10.70
N TYR A 155 -11.40 -3.18 11.50
CA TYR A 155 -12.28 -4.26 11.09
C TYR A 155 -13.25 -4.57 12.22
N GLY A 156 -14.54 -4.73 11.92
CA GLY A 156 -15.55 -5.01 12.94
C GLY A 156 -16.88 -5.49 12.38
N ASN A 157 -17.72 -5.99 13.29
CA ASN A 157 -19.10 -6.34 12.97
C ASN A 157 -19.93 -5.06 12.82
N HIS A 158 -21.06 -5.18 12.11
CA HIS A 158 -22.03 -4.10 12.05
C HIS A 158 -22.64 -3.81 13.43
N SER A 159 -22.77 -2.52 13.73
CA SER A 159 -23.53 -2.02 14.85
C SER A 159 -24.73 -1.28 14.28
N PHE A 160 -25.93 -1.85 14.43
CA PHE A 160 -27.12 -1.31 13.81
C PHE A 160 -27.87 -0.38 14.76
N SER A 161 -28.33 0.73 14.22
CA SER A 161 -29.48 1.48 14.73
C SER A 161 -30.72 1.07 13.95
N SER A 162 -31.89 1.07 14.58
CA SER A 162 -33.16 0.73 13.92
C SER A 162 -34.08 1.94 13.86
N LEU A 163 -34.82 2.03 12.79
CA LEU A 163 -35.89 3.01 12.58
C LEU A 163 -37.12 2.28 12.08
N LEU A 164 -38.28 2.48 12.73
CA LEU A 164 -39.57 1.98 12.23
C LEU A 164 -39.93 2.77 10.98
N ILE A 165 -39.98 2.12 9.83
CA ILE A 165 -40.28 2.73 8.52
C ILE A 165 -41.67 2.39 8.02
N LYS A 166 -42.29 1.36 8.59
CA LYS A 166 -43.68 0.98 8.34
C LYS A 166 -44.30 0.49 9.63
N GLU A 167 -45.38 1.14 10.05
CA GLU A 167 -46.18 0.68 11.16
C GLU A 167 -46.87 -0.65 10.83
N PRO A 168 -47.04 -1.54 11.82
CA PRO A 168 -47.84 -2.74 11.63
C PRO A 168 -49.32 -2.39 11.49
N ASP A 169 -50.02 -3.15 10.68
CA ASP A 169 -51.50 -3.14 10.67
C ASP A 169 -52.04 -4.44 11.26
N CYS A 170 -53.30 -4.67 11.15
CA CYS A 170 -53.92 -5.83 11.79
C CYS A 170 -53.48 -7.18 11.18
N ILE A 171 -53.02 -7.20 9.95
CA ILE A 171 -52.65 -8.43 9.24
C ILE A 171 -51.19 -8.43 8.71
N THR A 172 -50.54 -7.27 8.64
CA THR A 172 -49.18 -7.17 8.14
C THR A 172 -48.24 -6.67 9.21
N ASN A 173 -47.06 -7.25 9.22
CA ASN A 173 -45.98 -6.82 10.12
C ASN A 173 -45.52 -5.40 9.76
N GLY A 174 -45.14 -4.64 10.79
CA GLY A 174 -44.38 -3.42 10.63
C GLY A 174 -42.94 -3.74 10.26
N ILE A 175 -42.25 -2.76 9.72
CA ILE A 175 -40.90 -2.93 9.19
C ILE A 175 -39.96 -1.94 9.87
N HIS A 176 -38.90 -2.47 10.46
CA HIS A 176 -37.75 -1.66 10.83
C HIS A 176 -36.70 -1.65 9.69
N ARG A 177 -36.11 -0.47 9.49
CA ARG A 177 -34.85 -0.33 8.79
C ARG A 177 -33.71 -0.36 9.79
N TYR A 178 -32.75 -1.20 9.53
CA TYR A 178 -31.51 -1.32 10.30
C TYR A 178 -30.37 -0.69 9.50
N SER A 179 -29.69 0.29 10.10
CA SER A 179 -28.61 1.04 9.44
C SER A 179 -27.34 0.98 10.28
N CYS A 180 -26.21 0.68 9.65
CA CYS A 180 -24.88 0.79 10.24
C CYS A 180 -24.18 2.06 9.74
N ARG A 181 -23.32 2.64 10.57
CA ARG A 181 -22.48 3.82 10.18
C ARG A 181 -21.67 3.60 8.90
N CYS A 182 -21.44 2.35 8.49
CA CYS A 182 -20.74 1.99 7.26
C CYS A 182 -21.58 2.15 5.99
N GLY A 183 -22.86 2.47 6.12
CA GLY A 183 -23.80 2.57 5.00
C GLY A 183 -24.49 1.26 4.63
N TYR A 184 -24.18 0.15 5.31
CA TYR A 184 -24.95 -1.08 5.14
C TYR A 184 -26.32 -0.94 5.80
N GLU A 185 -27.38 -1.25 5.05
CA GLU A 185 -28.76 -1.17 5.51
C GLU A 185 -29.54 -2.40 5.06
N TYR A 186 -30.53 -2.78 5.86
CA TYR A 186 -31.54 -3.77 5.49
C TYR A 186 -32.84 -3.52 6.20
N ASP A 187 -33.94 -3.97 5.63
CA ASP A 187 -35.27 -3.87 6.17
C ASP A 187 -35.72 -5.24 6.70
N ALA A 188 -36.31 -5.27 7.90
CA ALA A 188 -36.84 -6.49 8.51
C ALA A 188 -38.30 -6.29 8.94
N PRO A 189 -39.20 -7.22 8.60
CA PRO A 189 -40.60 -7.20 9.04
C PRO A 189 -40.72 -7.82 10.45
N ASP A 190 -40.07 -7.22 11.42
CA ASP A 190 -39.91 -7.74 12.78
C ASP A 190 -40.85 -7.15 13.83
N VAL A 191 -41.68 -6.20 13.46
CA VAL A 191 -42.78 -5.70 14.30
C VAL A 191 -44.02 -6.50 14.02
N ALA A 192 -44.47 -7.28 15.00
CA ALA A 192 -45.63 -8.14 14.81
C ALA A 192 -46.89 -7.37 14.39
N ALA A 193 -47.66 -7.95 13.49
CA ALA A 193 -48.98 -7.45 13.13
C ALA A 193 -49.88 -7.32 14.37
N LEU A 194 -50.70 -6.30 14.41
CA LEU A 194 -51.54 -5.98 15.57
C LEU A 194 -52.57 -7.08 15.85
N GLY A 195 -52.89 -7.88 14.84
CA GLY A 195 -53.97 -8.87 14.92
C GLY A 195 -55.34 -8.24 14.89
N HIS A 196 -56.35 -9.07 15.09
CA HIS A 196 -57.75 -8.65 15.19
C HIS A 196 -58.26 -8.89 16.61
N ALA A 197 -58.96 -7.90 17.16
CA ALA A 197 -59.72 -8.06 18.39
C ALA A 197 -61.17 -8.36 18.04
N TRP A 198 -61.59 -9.62 18.23
CA TRP A 198 -62.95 -10.06 17.94
C TRP A 198 -63.89 -9.76 19.12
N LYS A 199 -64.97 -9.07 18.84
CA LYS A 199 -65.99 -8.83 19.83
C LYS A 199 -67.39 -9.00 19.18
N ASN A 200 -68.16 -9.86 19.75
CA ASN A 200 -69.54 -10.13 19.26
C ASN A 200 -69.64 -10.47 17.77
N GLY A 201 -68.65 -11.23 17.25
CA GLY A 201 -68.54 -11.60 15.85
C GLY A 201 -68.05 -10.50 14.90
N LEU A 202 -67.72 -9.36 15.42
CA LEU A 202 -67.16 -8.26 14.67
C LEU A 202 -65.67 -8.15 14.98
N ASP A 203 -64.83 -8.04 13.94
CA ASP A 203 -63.50 -7.65 14.06
C ASP A 203 -63.35 -6.13 14.02
N TYR A 204 -62.81 -5.54 15.07
CA TYR A 204 -62.50 -4.13 15.08
C TYR A 204 -61.18 -3.89 15.86
N ASN A 205 -60.40 -3.00 15.37
CA ASN A 205 -59.27 -2.44 16.08
C ASN A 205 -59.29 -0.91 15.93
N GLU A 206 -58.33 -0.24 16.56
CA GLU A 206 -58.21 1.21 16.56
C GLU A 206 -58.03 1.80 15.16
N THR A 207 -57.71 0.98 14.16
CA THR A 207 -57.53 1.36 12.75
C THR A 207 -58.76 1.20 11.88
N TYR A 208 -59.96 0.94 12.45
CA TYR A 208 -61.26 0.92 11.77
C TYR A 208 -61.51 -0.23 10.80
N HIS A 209 -60.87 -1.37 10.92
CA HIS A 209 -61.22 -2.57 10.18
C HIS A 209 -62.35 -3.30 10.89
N VAL A 210 -63.49 -3.35 10.25
CA VAL A 210 -64.66 -4.12 10.73
C VAL A 210 -64.90 -5.28 9.76
N ARG A 211 -64.82 -6.51 10.26
CA ARG A 211 -65.23 -7.72 9.52
C ARG A 211 -66.23 -8.49 10.33
N PHE A 212 -67.26 -9.05 9.65
CA PHE A 212 -68.16 -9.97 10.27
C PHE A 212 -67.54 -11.36 10.38
N ALA A 213 -67.49 -11.93 11.57
CA ALA A 213 -66.93 -13.27 11.79
C ALA A 213 -67.78 -14.38 11.14
N ALA A 214 -68.96 -14.07 10.68
CA ALA A 214 -69.86 -15.01 10.02
C ALA A 214 -69.39 -15.45 8.63
N ASP A 215 -68.37 -14.76 8.05
CA ASP A 215 -67.83 -15.10 6.73
C ASP A 215 -66.71 -16.13 6.79
N VAL A 216 -66.40 -16.66 7.97
CA VAL A 216 -65.40 -17.69 8.17
C VAL A 216 -66.15 -19.00 8.48
N GLY A 217 -66.77 -19.55 7.45
CA GLY A 217 -67.24 -20.92 7.48
C GLY A 217 -66.14 -21.96 7.37
#